data_f92a69641fac9488733af5ce8a94c305
#
_entry.id   f92a69641fac9488733af5ce8a94c305
#
_cell.length_a   1.000
_cell.length_b   1.000
_cell.length_c   1.000
_cell.angle_alpha   90.00
_cell.angle_beta   90.00
_cell.angle_gamma   90.00
#
_symmetry.space_group_name_H-M   'P 1'
#
loop_
_entity.id
_entity.type
_entity.pdbx_description
1 polymer ?
#
loop_
_entity_poly.entity_id
_entity_poly.type
_entity_poly.pdbx_seq_one_letter_code
_entity_poly.pdbx_strand_id
1 'polypeptide(L)'
;NYTININLEENYWPAEVANLSELVAPVDGLVEGLSVTGRHNAQHFYGIDKGWCAGHNTDAWAMSNPVGTGNESPQWSNWAMGGAWLVETLWDHYDYTRDTEYLRNTAYPLMKGAADFLLAWLIPDPHNPNELITAPCTSPEADYITDKGYRGSSFYGGTADLAIIRELFKNTIKGAKALGIDSDYQQQLQAALNRLRPYHIGKRGNLMEWYHDWDDQDWHHRH
;
A
#
# COMPACT_ATOMS: atom_id res chain seq x y z
N ASN A 1 1.25 -5.07 19.40
CA ASN A 1 1.48 -4.15 18.30
C ASN A 1 2.07 -4.91 17.13
N TYR A 2 1.47 -4.80 15.94
CA TYR A 2 1.92 -5.46 14.73
C TYR A 2 2.35 -4.38 13.75
N THR A 3 3.60 -4.44 13.27
CA THR A 3 4.07 -3.54 12.23
C THR A 3 3.67 -4.12 10.87
N ILE A 4 2.87 -3.38 10.10
CA ILE A 4 2.37 -3.73 8.77
C ILE A 4 3.06 -2.89 7.69
N ASN A 5 4.35 -2.80 7.85
CA ASN A 5 5.31 -2.23 6.92
C ASN A 5 6.40 -3.29 6.71
N ILE A 6 6.07 -4.45 6.22
CA ILE A 6 6.90 -5.62 6.00
C ILE A 6 6.89 -6.67 7.14
N ASN A 7 6.96 -6.30 8.43
CA ASN A 7 7.20 -7.29 9.49
C ASN A 7 6.09 -8.33 9.63
N LEU A 8 4.83 -7.93 9.55
CA LEU A 8 3.71 -8.88 9.56
C LEU A 8 3.66 -9.66 8.25
N GLU A 9 3.83 -9.00 7.13
CA GLU A 9 3.82 -9.58 5.79
C GLU A 9 4.89 -10.66 5.65
N GLU A 10 6.13 -10.40 6.09
CA GLU A 10 7.25 -11.37 6.09
C GLU A 10 6.90 -12.68 6.79
N ASN A 11 6.16 -12.63 7.89
CA ASN A 11 5.77 -13.82 8.63
C ASN A 11 4.86 -14.75 7.82
N TYR A 12 4.16 -14.21 6.82
CA TYR A 12 3.21 -14.96 6.00
C TYR A 12 3.74 -15.32 4.61
N TRP A 13 4.82 -14.71 4.12
CA TRP A 13 5.41 -15.05 2.82
C TRP A 13 5.74 -16.54 2.64
N PRO A 14 6.21 -17.27 3.67
CA PRO A 14 6.46 -18.70 3.51
C PRO A 14 5.19 -19.58 3.56
N ALA A 15 4.04 -19.07 3.99
CA ALA A 15 2.86 -19.89 4.26
C ALA A 15 2.43 -20.69 3.02
N GLU A 16 2.23 -20.02 1.90
CA GLU A 16 1.76 -20.67 0.68
C GLU A 16 2.82 -21.59 0.06
N VAL A 17 4.07 -21.11 -0.06
CA VAL A 17 5.15 -21.89 -0.65
C VAL A 17 5.54 -23.11 0.18
N ALA A 18 5.27 -23.09 1.49
CA ALA A 18 5.48 -24.21 2.40
C ALA A 18 4.25 -25.13 2.54
N ASN A 19 3.19 -24.90 1.78
CA ASN A 19 1.91 -25.63 1.87
C ASN A 19 1.28 -25.54 3.28
N LEU A 20 1.26 -24.34 3.83
CA LEU A 20 0.69 -23.98 5.14
C LEU A 20 -0.41 -22.93 5.00
N SER A 21 -1.20 -23.04 3.92
CA SER A 21 -2.25 -22.07 3.53
C SER A 21 -3.27 -21.83 4.64
N GLU A 22 -3.56 -22.83 5.47
CA GLU A 22 -4.47 -22.71 6.61
C GLU A 22 -4.01 -21.68 7.67
N LEU A 23 -2.73 -21.33 7.67
CA LEU A 23 -2.18 -20.33 8.60
C LEU A 23 -2.47 -18.90 8.20
N VAL A 24 -3.01 -18.64 7.02
CA VAL A 24 -3.36 -17.28 6.54
C VAL A 24 -4.67 -16.77 7.20
N ALA A 25 -5.56 -17.65 7.64
CA ALA A 25 -6.86 -17.27 8.21
C ALA A 25 -6.82 -16.17 9.31
N PRO A 26 -5.81 -16.09 10.20
CA PRO A 26 -5.71 -14.98 11.15
C PRO A 26 -5.50 -13.62 10.49
N VAL A 27 -4.82 -13.56 9.33
CA VAL A 27 -4.64 -12.31 8.56
C VAL A 27 -5.96 -11.87 7.95
N ASP A 28 -6.78 -12.80 7.44
CA ASP A 28 -8.11 -12.49 6.91
C ASP A 28 -8.94 -11.74 7.95
N GLY A 29 -9.05 -12.28 9.15
CA GLY A 29 -9.80 -11.65 10.24
C GLY A 29 -9.23 -10.28 10.67
N LEU A 30 -7.91 -10.13 10.65
CA LEU A 30 -7.27 -8.83 10.91
C LEU A 30 -7.61 -7.82 9.81
N VAL A 31 -7.50 -8.18 8.55
CA VAL A 31 -7.79 -7.29 7.41
C VAL A 31 -9.27 -6.95 7.35
N GLU A 32 -10.17 -7.87 7.67
CA GLU A 32 -11.60 -7.57 7.83
C GLU A 32 -11.82 -6.49 8.89
N GLY A 33 -11.21 -6.63 10.06
CA GLY A 33 -11.25 -5.62 11.12
C GLY A 33 -10.69 -4.27 10.66
N LEU A 34 -9.52 -4.28 9.99
CA LEU A 34 -8.89 -3.09 9.44
C LEU A 34 -9.75 -2.42 8.35
N SER A 35 -10.50 -3.17 7.58
CA SER A 35 -11.40 -2.61 6.57
C SER A 35 -12.53 -1.77 7.20
N VAL A 36 -12.93 -2.09 8.43
CA VAL A 36 -13.95 -1.34 9.18
C VAL A 36 -13.35 -0.08 9.81
N THR A 37 -12.30 -0.23 10.61
CA THR A 37 -11.63 0.89 11.28
C THR A 37 -10.95 1.81 10.28
N GLY A 38 -10.40 1.26 9.20
CA GLY A 38 -9.71 1.97 8.13
C GLY A 38 -10.59 2.88 7.28
N ARG A 39 -11.90 2.62 7.18
CA ARG A 39 -12.86 3.57 6.57
C ARG A 39 -12.94 4.85 7.39
N HIS A 40 -13.00 4.72 8.70
CA HIS A 40 -13.00 5.86 9.59
C HIS A 40 -11.68 6.64 9.50
N ASN A 41 -10.56 5.91 9.44
CA ASN A 41 -9.24 6.48 9.24
C ASN A 41 -9.13 7.26 7.91
N ALA A 42 -9.56 6.65 6.80
CA ALA A 42 -9.57 7.29 5.47
C ALA A 42 -10.36 8.61 5.48
N GLN A 43 -11.53 8.62 6.08
CA GLN A 43 -12.37 9.81 6.17
C GLN A 43 -11.80 10.87 7.11
N HIS A 44 -11.36 10.46 8.29
CA HIS A 44 -10.97 11.41 9.35
C HIS A 44 -9.61 12.07 9.09
N PHE A 45 -8.61 11.28 8.67
CA PHE A 45 -7.23 11.78 8.48
C PHE A 45 -6.94 12.23 7.03
N TYR A 46 -7.60 11.63 6.05
CA TYR A 46 -7.31 11.88 4.64
C TYR A 46 -8.47 12.56 3.89
N GLY A 47 -9.64 12.73 4.52
CA GLY A 47 -10.81 13.34 3.89
C GLY A 47 -11.40 12.51 2.75
N ILE A 48 -11.11 11.20 2.70
CA ILE A 48 -11.55 10.27 1.65
C ILE A 48 -12.70 9.42 2.19
N ASP A 49 -13.85 9.49 1.55
CA ASP A 49 -15.06 8.76 1.91
C ASP A 49 -15.22 7.41 1.18
N LYS A 50 -14.21 7.02 0.41
CA LYS A 50 -14.18 5.77 -0.36
C LYS A 50 -13.10 4.83 0.14
N GLY A 51 -13.43 3.55 0.24
CA GLY A 51 -12.49 2.52 0.62
C GLY A 51 -12.01 2.64 2.06
N TRP A 52 -10.81 2.14 2.32
CA TRP A 52 -10.19 2.10 3.64
C TRP A 52 -8.68 2.12 3.54
N CYS A 53 -8.01 2.60 4.58
CA CYS A 53 -6.56 2.56 4.70
C CYS A 53 -6.13 2.24 6.13
N ALA A 54 -4.95 1.69 6.30
CA ALA A 54 -4.30 1.49 7.57
C ALA A 54 -2.88 2.07 7.54
N GLY A 55 -2.44 2.59 8.68
CA GLY A 55 -1.10 3.15 8.83
C GLY A 55 -0.03 2.07 8.98
N HIS A 56 1.11 2.50 9.53
CA HIS A 56 2.31 1.69 9.69
C HIS A 56 2.16 0.52 10.66
N ASN A 57 1.31 0.66 11.65
CA ASN A 57 1.09 -0.34 12.71
C ASN A 57 -0.39 -0.63 12.92
N THR A 58 -0.64 -1.83 13.42
CA THR A 58 -1.94 -2.26 13.92
C THR A 58 -1.81 -3.03 15.23
N ASP A 59 -2.90 -3.56 15.73
CA ASP A 59 -2.96 -4.39 16.92
C ASP A 59 -4.09 -5.45 16.83
N ALA A 60 -4.31 -6.18 17.92
CA ALA A 60 -5.35 -7.21 17.98
C ALA A 60 -6.78 -6.65 17.87
N TRP A 61 -6.98 -5.34 17.96
CA TRP A 61 -8.26 -4.66 17.79
C TRP A 61 -8.38 -3.96 16.44
N ALA A 62 -7.47 -4.26 15.53
CA ALA A 62 -7.43 -3.68 14.19
C ALA A 62 -7.31 -2.14 14.19
N MET A 63 -6.41 -1.58 15.01
CA MET A 63 -6.06 -0.17 14.97
C MET A 63 -5.53 0.20 13.58
N SER A 64 -6.09 1.23 12.95
CA SER A 64 -5.74 1.63 11.58
C SER A 64 -5.16 3.04 11.46
N ASN A 65 -5.29 3.86 12.50
CA ASN A 65 -4.87 5.26 12.50
C ASN A 65 -3.33 5.41 12.44
N PRO A 66 -2.84 6.61 12.07
CA PRO A 66 -1.42 6.93 12.16
C PRO A 66 -0.83 6.60 13.54
N VAL A 67 0.40 6.09 13.54
CA VAL A 67 1.10 5.68 14.76
C VAL A 67 1.40 6.89 15.63
N GLY A 68 1.20 6.73 16.93
CA GLY A 68 1.69 7.65 17.94
C GLY A 68 0.63 8.56 18.56
N THR A 69 1.10 9.55 19.30
CA THR A 69 0.28 10.49 20.09
C THR A 69 0.28 11.91 19.51
N GLY A 70 0.79 12.08 18.29
CA GLY A 70 0.81 13.35 17.55
C GLY A 70 2.17 14.04 17.52
N ASN A 71 3.21 13.46 18.11
CA ASN A 71 4.56 14.02 18.14
C ASN A 71 5.63 13.08 17.55
N GLU A 72 5.20 11.99 16.94
CA GLU A 72 6.09 11.00 16.35
C GLU A 72 6.65 11.45 15.00
N SER A 73 7.78 10.84 14.60
CA SER A 73 8.41 11.15 13.34
C SER A 73 7.50 10.81 12.17
N PRO A 74 7.37 11.69 11.17
CA PRO A 74 6.64 11.40 9.94
C PRO A 74 7.24 10.23 9.13
N GLN A 75 8.46 9.78 9.42
CA GLN A 75 9.06 8.59 8.81
C GLN A 75 8.15 7.36 8.83
N TRP A 76 7.35 7.20 9.88
CA TRP A 76 6.38 6.10 10.02
C TRP A 76 4.96 6.59 10.29
N SER A 77 4.75 7.70 11.00
CA SER A 77 3.41 8.14 11.38
C SER A 77 2.57 8.63 10.19
N ASN A 78 3.20 9.08 9.11
CA ASN A 78 2.52 9.64 7.94
C ASN A 78 2.39 8.67 6.77
N TRP A 79 2.47 7.37 7.01
CA TRP A 79 2.37 6.34 5.97
C TRP A 79 0.99 5.68 5.97
N ALA A 80 0.31 5.67 4.82
CA ALA A 80 -1.05 5.18 4.68
C ALA A 80 -1.17 3.83 3.95
N MET A 81 -0.03 3.20 3.65
CA MET A 81 0.03 2.07 2.71
C MET A 81 -0.04 0.69 3.37
N GLY A 82 -0.01 0.61 4.72
CA GLY A 82 0.03 -0.67 5.43
C GLY A 82 -1.12 -1.60 5.09
N GLY A 83 -2.35 -1.09 5.04
CA GLY A 83 -3.50 -1.90 4.63
C GLY A 83 -3.42 -2.37 3.18
N ALA A 84 -2.97 -1.50 2.29
CA ALA A 84 -2.81 -1.82 0.86
C ALA A 84 -1.74 -2.88 0.60
N TRP A 85 -0.66 -2.87 1.40
CA TRP A 85 0.37 -3.91 1.30
C TRP A 85 -0.09 -5.24 1.91
N LEU A 86 -0.74 -5.18 3.08
CA LEU A 86 -1.17 -6.38 3.78
C LEU A 86 -2.19 -7.22 2.99
N VAL A 87 -3.07 -6.60 2.19
CA VAL A 87 -4.04 -7.34 1.35
C VAL A 87 -3.40 -8.16 0.23
N GLU A 88 -2.13 -7.94 -0.08
CA GLU A 88 -1.40 -8.80 -1.03
C GLU A 88 -1.26 -10.24 -0.51
N THR A 89 -1.21 -10.44 0.82
CA THR A 89 -1.25 -11.77 1.43
C THR A 89 -2.54 -12.53 1.07
N LEU A 90 -3.67 -11.82 0.98
CA LEU A 90 -4.96 -12.40 0.59
C LEU A 90 -4.96 -12.77 -0.91
N TRP A 91 -4.34 -11.93 -1.74
CA TRP A 91 -4.15 -12.24 -3.15
C TRP A 91 -3.27 -13.46 -3.33
N ASP A 92 -2.14 -13.56 -2.63
CA ASP A 92 -1.23 -14.69 -2.68
C ASP A 92 -1.95 -16.00 -2.29
N HIS A 93 -2.75 -15.97 -1.24
CA HIS A 93 -3.57 -17.11 -0.84
C HIS A 93 -4.48 -17.59 -1.99
N TYR A 94 -5.19 -16.68 -2.65
CA TYR A 94 -5.98 -17.05 -3.83
C TYR A 94 -5.11 -17.54 -4.99
N ASP A 95 -3.99 -16.88 -5.25
CA ASP A 95 -3.14 -17.21 -6.42
C ASP A 95 -2.52 -18.61 -6.30
N TYR A 96 -2.27 -19.07 -5.09
CA TYR A 96 -1.81 -20.44 -4.82
C TYR A 96 -2.95 -21.47 -4.76
N THR A 97 -4.03 -21.17 -4.05
CA THR A 97 -5.12 -22.14 -3.81
C THR A 97 -6.13 -22.22 -4.95
N ARG A 98 -6.30 -21.14 -5.70
CA ARG A 98 -7.35 -20.96 -6.73
C ARG A 98 -8.77 -21.09 -6.16
N ASP A 99 -8.95 -20.85 -4.87
CA ASP A 99 -10.25 -20.87 -4.23
C ASP A 99 -11.07 -19.64 -4.65
N THR A 100 -11.98 -19.84 -5.59
CA THR A 100 -12.84 -18.78 -6.15
C THR A 100 -13.87 -18.28 -5.14
N GLU A 101 -14.31 -19.12 -4.20
CA GLU A 101 -15.23 -18.70 -3.13
C GLU A 101 -14.52 -17.79 -2.13
N TYR A 102 -13.31 -18.13 -1.75
CA TYR A 102 -12.44 -17.25 -0.94
C TYR A 102 -12.19 -15.90 -1.65
N LEU A 103 -11.81 -15.94 -2.92
CA LEU A 103 -11.62 -14.71 -3.70
C LEU A 103 -12.88 -13.84 -3.70
N ARG A 104 -14.04 -14.45 -3.94
CA ARG A 104 -15.32 -13.72 -4.04
C ARG A 104 -15.77 -13.11 -2.71
N ASN A 105 -15.65 -13.87 -1.64
CA ASN A 105 -16.27 -13.55 -0.37
C ASN A 105 -15.32 -12.81 0.59
N THR A 106 -14.01 -12.96 0.44
CA THR A 106 -12.99 -12.42 1.35
C THR A 106 -11.99 -11.53 0.63
N ALA A 107 -11.14 -12.06 -0.24
CA ALA A 107 -10.02 -11.32 -0.78
C ALA A 107 -10.44 -10.13 -1.65
N TYR A 108 -11.30 -10.36 -2.65
CA TYR A 108 -11.67 -9.32 -3.61
C TYR A 108 -12.35 -8.10 -2.97
N PRO A 109 -13.35 -8.23 -2.07
CA PRO A 109 -13.96 -7.08 -1.42
C PRO A 109 -12.97 -6.24 -0.60
N LEU A 110 -12.02 -6.89 0.08
CA LEU A 110 -11.01 -6.22 0.90
C LEU A 110 -9.97 -5.51 0.04
N MET A 111 -9.46 -6.17 -1.00
CA MET A 111 -8.56 -5.58 -2.00
C MET A 111 -9.21 -4.40 -2.73
N LYS A 112 -10.47 -4.55 -3.16
CA LYS A 112 -11.22 -3.47 -3.81
C LYS A 112 -11.37 -2.26 -2.90
N GLY A 113 -11.68 -2.47 -1.62
CA GLY A 113 -11.79 -1.38 -0.66
C GLY A 113 -10.48 -0.63 -0.45
N ALA A 114 -9.34 -1.32 -0.36
CA ALA A 114 -8.03 -0.68 -0.32
C ALA A 114 -7.71 0.07 -1.63
N ALA A 115 -8.04 -0.53 -2.78
CA ALA A 115 -7.85 0.11 -4.09
C ALA A 115 -8.73 1.35 -4.28
N ASP A 116 -9.96 1.36 -3.75
CA ASP A 116 -10.86 2.53 -3.79
C ASP A 116 -10.26 3.74 -3.05
N PHE A 117 -9.66 3.51 -1.88
CA PHE A 117 -8.93 4.54 -1.17
C PHE A 117 -7.77 5.08 -2.00
N LEU A 118 -6.94 4.21 -2.56
CA LEU A 118 -5.78 4.61 -3.34
C LEU A 118 -6.13 5.34 -4.63
N LEU A 119 -7.22 4.94 -5.32
CA LEU A 119 -7.74 5.69 -6.47
C LEU A 119 -8.11 7.13 -6.11
N ALA A 120 -8.71 7.33 -4.94
CA ALA A 120 -9.08 8.66 -4.46
C ALA A 120 -7.87 9.44 -3.89
N TRP A 121 -6.83 8.73 -3.43
CA TRP A 121 -5.60 9.31 -2.89
C TRP A 121 -4.62 9.79 -3.95
N LEU A 122 -4.63 9.18 -5.16
CA LEU A 122 -3.77 9.56 -6.27
C LEU A 122 -4.12 10.95 -6.78
N ILE A 123 -3.08 11.78 -6.99
CA ILE A 123 -3.18 13.11 -7.57
C ILE A 123 -2.34 13.24 -8.84
N PRO A 124 -2.69 14.15 -9.76
CA PRO A 124 -1.79 14.51 -10.87
C PRO A 124 -0.45 15.03 -10.34
N ASP A 125 0.63 14.59 -10.95
CA ASP A 125 1.96 15.11 -10.64
C ASP A 125 2.05 16.60 -11.02
N PRO A 126 2.42 17.50 -10.09
CA PRO A 126 2.56 18.93 -10.39
C PRO A 126 3.58 19.25 -11.51
N HIS A 127 4.56 18.37 -11.72
CA HIS A 127 5.60 18.54 -12.74
C HIS A 127 5.26 17.85 -14.06
N ASN A 128 4.36 16.84 -14.04
CA ASN A 128 3.86 16.16 -15.22
C ASN A 128 2.39 15.74 -15.02
N PRO A 129 1.42 16.59 -15.32
CA PRO A 129 -0.01 16.29 -15.05
C PRO A 129 -0.58 15.04 -15.74
N ASN A 130 0.16 14.46 -16.69
CA ASN A 130 -0.22 13.18 -17.30
C ASN A 130 0.08 11.98 -16.39
N GLU A 131 0.96 12.15 -15.41
CA GLU A 131 1.30 11.13 -14.43
C GLU A 131 0.49 11.30 -13.15
N LEU A 132 0.37 10.19 -12.39
CA LEU A 132 -0.26 10.15 -11.07
C LEU A 132 0.78 9.77 -10.02
N ILE A 133 0.69 10.45 -8.88
CA ILE A 133 1.54 10.23 -7.70
C ILE A 133 0.72 10.26 -6.41
N THR A 134 1.34 9.86 -5.30
CA THR A 134 0.81 10.07 -3.93
C THR A 134 1.40 11.34 -3.33
N ALA A 135 0.60 12.06 -2.51
CA ALA A 135 1.07 13.18 -1.71
C ALA A 135 0.10 13.48 -0.55
N PRO A 136 0.61 13.62 0.70
CA PRO A 136 1.98 13.33 1.10
C PRO A 136 2.30 11.84 1.05
N CYS A 137 3.58 11.49 1.02
CA CYS A 137 4.05 10.14 1.25
C CYS A 137 5.33 10.14 2.08
N THR A 138 5.71 8.98 2.56
CA THR A 138 6.98 8.73 3.25
C THR A 138 7.50 7.37 2.83
N SER A 139 8.77 7.11 3.01
CA SER A 139 9.37 5.78 2.84
C SER A 139 9.83 5.29 4.21
N PRO A 140 9.00 4.52 4.92
CA PRO A 140 9.35 4.10 6.27
C PRO A 140 10.51 3.08 6.25
N GLU A 141 11.50 3.17 7.15
CA GLU A 141 11.59 4.24 8.15
C GLU A 141 12.85 5.08 7.88
N ALA A 142 12.86 5.85 6.80
CA ALA A 142 14.03 6.58 6.35
C ALA A 142 13.75 8.06 6.07
N ASP A 143 14.79 8.87 6.19
CA ASP A 143 14.82 10.24 5.73
C ASP A 143 15.58 10.34 4.40
N TYR A 144 15.18 11.28 3.56
CA TYR A 144 15.99 11.72 2.44
C TYR A 144 16.95 12.84 2.84
N ILE A 145 18.04 12.96 2.10
CA ILE A 145 18.99 14.07 2.21
C ILE A 145 19.08 14.74 0.86
N THR A 146 18.64 16.00 0.79
CA THR A 146 18.72 16.81 -0.43
C THR A 146 20.16 17.19 -0.77
N ASP A 147 20.38 17.63 -2.01
CA ASP A 147 21.70 18.14 -2.46
C ASP A 147 22.22 19.35 -1.63
N LYS A 148 21.34 20.02 -0.89
CA LYS A 148 21.69 21.11 0.03
C LYS A 148 21.89 20.64 1.48
N GLY A 149 21.86 19.32 1.73
CA GLY A 149 22.02 18.73 3.06
C GLY A 149 20.78 18.83 3.96
N TYR A 150 19.61 19.25 3.42
CA TYR A 150 18.38 19.21 4.19
C TYR A 150 17.92 17.76 4.34
N ARG A 151 17.54 17.38 5.56
CA ARG A 151 17.01 16.07 5.91
C ARG A 151 15.52 16.17 6.16
N GLY A 152 14.72 15.27 5.54
CA GLY A 152 13.28 15.21 5.72
C GLY A 152 12.73 13.83 5.42
N SER A 153 11.51 13.57 5.86
CA SER A 153 10.83 12.27 5.72
C SER A 153 9.55 12.34 4.92
N SER A 154 8.86 13.47 4.91
CA SER A 154 7.62 13.62 4.13
C SER A 154 7.92 14.28 2.79
N PHE A 155 7.34 13.70 1.72
CA PHE A 155 7.54 14.13 0.34
C PHE A 155 6.32 13.72 -0.52
N TYR A 156 6.50 13.45 -1.80
CA TYR A 156 5.48 13.02 -2.75
C TYR A 156 6.06 12.04 -3.78
N GLY A 157 5.22 11.20 -4.36
CA GLY A 157 5.59 10.31 -5.48
C GLY A 157 6.70 9.32 -5.15
N GLY A 158 6.75 8.80 -3.92
CA GLY A 158 7.72 7.79 -3.51
C GLY A 158 7.54 6.47 -4.24
N THR A 159 8.65 5.82 -4.54
CA THR A 159 8.65 4.58 -5.32
C THR A 159 7.93 3.44 -4.61
N ALA A 160 8.08 3.32 -3.30
CA ALA A 160 7.40 2.29 -2.51
C ALA A 160 5.88 2.40 -2.61
N ASP A 161 5.32 3.60 -2.42
CA ASP A 161 3.88 3.84 -2.58
C ASP A 161 3.41 3.42 -3.99
N LEU A 162 4.11 3.88 -5.01
CA LEU A 162 3.75 3.58 -6.41
C LEU A 162 3.87 2.09 -6.73
N ALA A 163 4.80 1.37 -6.09
CA ALA A 163 4.95 -0.07 -6.24
C ALA A 163 3.76 -0.83 -5.63
N ILE A 164 3.39 -0.51 -4.39
CA ILE A 164 2.24 -1.10 -3.70
C ILE A 164 0.94 -0.85 -4.48
N ILE A 165 0.72 0.40 -4.93
CA ILE A 165 -0.45 0.75 -5.74
C ILE A 165 -0.49 -0.04 -7.04
N ARG A 166 0.65 -0.15 -7.71
CA ARG A 166 0.76 -0.86 -9.00
C ARG A 166 0.42 -2.34 -8.84
N GLU A 167 0.91 -2.97 -7.79
CA GLU A 167 0.65 -4.38 -7.53
C GLU A 167 -0.81 -4.59 -7.13
N LEU A 168 -1.33 -3.85 -6.16
CA LEU A 168 -2.72 -3.96 -5.73
C LEU A 168 -3.71 -3.76 -6.89
N PHE A 169 -3.50 -2.73 -7.72
CA PHE A 169 -4.42 -2.48 -8.86
C PHE A 169 -4.38 -3.62 -9.88
N LYS A 170 -3.18 -4.14 -10.20
CA LYS A 170 -3.05 -5.30 -11.09
C LYS A 170 -3.75 -6.54 -10.53
N ASN A 171 -3.55 -6.82 -9.25
CA ASN A 171 -4.13 -8.00 -8.61
C ASN A 171 -5.64 -7.86 -8.43
N THR A 172 -6.14 -6.67 -8.12
CA THR A 172 -7.58 -6.38 -8.11
C THR A 172 -8.22 -6.58 -9.50
N ILE A 173 -7.55 -6.13 -10.57
CA ILE A 173 -8.02 -6.38 -11.96
C ILE A 173 -8.03 -7.89 -12.27
N LYS A 174 -6.97 -8.62 -11.89
CA LYS A 174 -6.94 -10.09 -12.09
C LYS A 174 -8.06 -10.79 -11.32
N GLY A 175 -8.29 -10.39 -10.07
CA GLY A 175 -9.38 -10.91 -9.24
C GLY A 175 -10.76 -10.65 -9.85
N ALA A 176 -11.03 -9.42 -10.28
CA ALA A 176 -12.27 -9.07 -10.96
C ALA A 176 -12.49 -9.89 -12.25
N LYS A 177 -11.42 -10.09 -13.03
CA LYS A 177 -11.47 -10.94 -14.24
C LYS A 177 -11.77 -12.40 -13.92
N ALA A 178 -11.11 -12.95 -12.90
CA ALA A 178 -11.33 -14.33 -12.47
C ALA A 178 -12.78 -14.57 -12.01
N LEU A 179 -13.39 -13.55 -11.39
CA LEU A 179 -14.78 -13.55 -10.95
C LEU A 179 -15.79 -13.20 -12.05
N GLY A 180 -15.35 -12.61 -13.16
CA GLY A 180 -16.21 -12.13 -14.24
C GLY A 180 -17.08 -10.93 -13.85
N ILE A 181 -16.59 -10.02 -13.01
CA ILE A 181 -17.33 -8.88 -12.46
C ILE A 181 -16.58 -7.54 -12.67
N ASP A 182 -17.29 -6.44 -12.40
CA ASP A 182 -16.72 -5.09 -12.25
C ASP A 182 -15.91 -4.60 -13.47
N SER A 183 -16.36 -4.85 -14.71
CA SER A 183 -15.63 -4.48 -15.94
C SER A 183 -15.26 -2.99 -16.01
N ASP A 184 -16.15 -2.11 -15.60
CA ASP A 184 -15.92 -0.66 -15.61
C ASP A 184 -14.87 -0.25 -14.56
N TYR A 185 -14.88 -0.91 -13.41
CA TYR A 185 -13.86 -0.71 -12.38
C TYR A 185 -12.49 -1.20 -12.83
N GLN A 186 -12.42 -2.34 -13.53
CA GLN A 186 -11.17 -2.80 -14.14
C GLN A 186 -10.59 -1.74 -15.08
N GLN A 187 -11.43 -1.08 -15.89
CA GLN A 187 -11.00 0.00 -16.79
C GLN A 187 -10.52 1.23 -16.02
N GLN A 188 -11.16 1.60 -14.91
CA GLN A 188 -10.70 2.70 -14.04
C GLN A 188 -9.32 2.42 -13.46
N LEU A 189 -9.11 1.23 -12.90
CA LEU A 189 -7.81 0.82 -12.36
C LEU A 189 -6.74 0.77 -13.45
N GLN A 190 -7.07 0.25 -14.64
CA GLN A 190 -6.13 0.22 -15.76
C GLN A 190 -5.76 1.62 -16.25
N ALA A 191 -6.72 2.54 -16.29
CA ALA A 191 -6.45 3.93 -16.65
C ALA A 191 -5.52 4.61 -15.64
N ALA A 192 -5.71 4.36 -14.34
CA ALA A 192 -4.79 4.84 -13.31
C ALA A 192 -3.40 4.22 -13.44
N LEU A 193 -3.31 2.90 -13.64
CA LEU A 193 -2.04 2.19 -13.86
C LEU A 193 -1.23 2.76 -15.02
N ASN A 194 -1.89 3.10 -16.12
CA ASN A 194 -1.23 3.67 -17.30
C ASN A 194 -0.67 5.07 -17.05
N ARG A 195 -1.15 5.74 -16.03
CA ARG A 195 -0.73 7.09 -15.63
C ARG A 195 0.17 7.11 -14.40
N LEU A 196 0.31 6.00 -13.66
CA LEU A 196 1.23 5.98 -12.53
C LEU A 196 2.63 6.37 -12.98
N ARG A 197 3.24 7.30 -12.26
CA ARG A 197 4.62 7.71 -12.53
C ARG A 197 5.53 6.47 -12.67
N PRO A 198 6.32 6.36 -13.73
CA PRO A 198 7.21 5.22 -13.94
C PRO A 198 8.34 5.19 -12.90
N TYR A 199 8.93 4.03 -12.71
CA TYR A 199 10.13 3.91 -11.90
C TYR A 199 11.31 4.60 -12.59
N HIS A 200 12.14 5.26 -11.81
CA HIS A 200 13.34 5.94 -12.28
C HIS A 200 14.60 5.30 -11.74
N ILE A 201 15.66 5.29 -12.55
CA ILE A 201 16.99 4.84 -12.14
C ILE A 201 17.78 6.07 -11.71
N GLY A 202 18.31 6.04 -10.49
CA GLY A 202 19.10 7.11 -9.94
C GLY A 202 20.57 7.08 -10.40
N LYS A 203 21.33 8.11 -9.99
CA LYS A 203 22.75 8.32 -10.30
C LYS A 203 23.67 7.16 -9.95
N ARG A 204 23.23 6.26 -9.07
CA ARG A 204 23.98 5.08 -8.63
C ARG A 204 23.57 3.78 -9.33
N GLY A 205 22.67 3.85 -10.33
CA GLY A 205 22.18 2.68 -11.07
C GLY A 205 21.13 1.85 -10.33
N ASN A 206 20.64 2.29 -9.17
CA ASN A 206 19.56 1.69 -8.41
C ASN A 206 18.22 2.37 -8.69
N LEU A 207 17.12 1.75 -8.32
CA LEU A 207 15.83 2.43 -8.29
C LEU A 207 15.89 3.63 -7.35
N MET A 208 15.36 4.76 -7.79
CA MET A 208 15.20 5.93 -6.91
C MET A 208 14.15 5.59 -5.84
N GLU A 209 14.49 5.82 -4.59
CA GLU A 209 13.55 5.71 -3.46
C GLU A 209 12.56 6.87 -3.47
N TRP A 210 13.12 8.07 -3.70
CA TRP A 210 12.45 9.35 -3.60
C TRP A 210 12.08 9.87 -4.99
N TYR A 211 11.17 10.85 -5.03
CA TYR A 211 10.79 11.51 -6.27
C TYR A 211 11.97 12.14 -7.00
N HIS A 212 12.89 12.74 -6.25
CA HIS A 212 14.16 13.26 -6.74
C HIS A 212 15.29 12.27 -6.42
N ASP A 213 16.39 12.34 -7.18
CA ASP A 213 17.56 11.48 -6.96
C ASP A 213 18.39 11.96 -5.76
N TRP A 214 17.72 12.02 -4.60
CA TRP A 214 18.31 12.38 -3.33
C TRP A 214 19.03 11.19 -2.68
N ASP A 215 19.88 11.49 -1.70
CA ASP A 215 20.57 10.47 -0.94
C ASP A 215 19.68 9.95 0.22
N ASP A 216 19.90 8.70 0.58
CA ASP A 216 19.24 8.06 1.72
C ASP A 216 20.02 8.36 2.99
N GLN A 217 19.29 8.56 4.08
CA GLN A 217 19.89 8.69 5.41
C GLN A 217 20.44 7.34 5.89
N ASP A 218 19.74 6.25 5.59
CA ASP A 218 20.10 4.90 5.98
C ASP A 218 19.99 3.94 4.79
N TRP A 219 21.13 3.38 4.40
CA TRP A 219 21.25 2.42 3.30
C TRP A 219 20.62 1.06 3.59
N HIS A 220 20.41 0.72 4.86
CA HIS A 220 19.84 -0.54 5.29
C HIS A 220 18.31 -0.50 5.37
N HIS A 221 17.72 0.69 5.30
CA HIS A 221 16.28 0.94 5.45
C HIS A 221 15.67 1.48 4.15
N ARG A 222 15.86 0.74 3.07
CA ARG A 222 15.26 1.08 1.76
C ARG A 222 14.06 0.19 1.48
N HIS A 223 13.00 0.77 0.92
CA HIS A 223 11.79 0.05 0.51
C HIS A 223 11.65 -0.03 -1.01
#